data_c6571ac0d5ad0228f9eae4d064b2dd5a
#
_entry.id   c6571ac0d5ad0228f9eae4d064b2dd5a
#
_cell.length_a   1.000
_cell.length_b   1.000
_cell.length_c   1.000
_cell.angle_alpha   90.00
_cell.angle_beta   90.00
_cell.angle_gamma   90.00
#
_symmetry.space_group_name_H-M   'P 1'
#
loop_
_entity.id
_entity.type
_entity.pdbx_description
1 polymer ?
#
loop_
_entity_poly.entity_id
_entity_poly.type
_entity_poly.pdbx_seq_one_letter_code
_entity_poly.pdbx_strand_id
1 'polypeptide(L)'
;MLRGKLVVYAIFLGGLALVCTWAVPQKRTLIVAGHSGYLPVIEMGGRSYIEIEALARVTNGSLSFKGPQMVLTLPSAGLEAQVAVAAASQPVATGFTKEFLKASIEQMSVIREWRSTLTNAVKKGFPITEDWATGFSSRAQQNLRLVSVAASSESDRSALQLLTKEFNNMKALSDRFLEANRSRTYVPTNALDNDPLDQRILNCGHALAAMAANNQFVDDASCH
;
A
#
# COMPACT_ATOMS: atom_id res chain seq x y z
N MET A 1 -40.88 50.09 -39.08
CA MET A 1 -41.02 48.95 -38.11
C MET A 1 -39.69 48.38 -37.74
N LEU A 2 -38.69 49.19 -37.36
CA LEU A 2 -37.33 48.71 -37.01
C LEU A 2 -36.80 49.17 -35.63
N ARG A 3 -37.61 49.91 -34.87
CA ARG A 3 -37.18 50.44 -33.54
C ARG A 3 -37.58 49.61 -32.35
N GLY A 4 -38.44 48.61 -32.49
CA GLY A 4 -38.90 47.74 -31.38
C GLY A 4 -38.04 46.53 -31.12
N LYS A 5 -37.20 46.13 -32.07
CA LYS A 5 -36.36 44.87 -31.88
C LYS A 5 -35.02 45.11 -31.21
N LEU A 6 -34.53 46.33 -31.16
CA LEU A 6 -33.22 46.67 -30.56
C LEU A 6 -33.27 46.81 -29.02
N VAL A 7 -34.46 47.14 -28.48
CA VAL A 7 -34.61 47.28 -27.00
C VAL A 7 -34.74 45.95 -26.29
N VAL A 8 -35.27 44.91 -26.97
CA VAL A 8 -35.43 43.58 -26.38
C VAL A 8 -34.06 42.83 -26.29
N TYR A 9 -33.14 43.09 -27.22
CA TYR A 9 -31.80 42.50 -27.17
C TYR A 9 -30.87 43.11 -26.11
N ALA A 10 -31.08 44.38 -25.75
CA ALA A 10 -30.29 45.05 -24.73
C ALA A 10 -30.62 44.56 -23.28
N ILE A 11 -31.83 44.05 -23.06
CA ILE A 11 -32.26 43.53 -21.75
C ILE A 11 -31.79 42.10 -21.55
N PHE A 12 -31.55 41.32 -22.61
CA PHE A 12 -31.04 39.94 -22.49
C PHE A 12 -29.52 39.85 -22.32
N LEU A 13 -28.74 40.86 -22.68
CA LEU A 13 -27.31 40.95 -22.50
C LEU A 13 -26.88 41.51 -21.12
N GLY A 14 -27.78 42.14 -20.39
CA GLY A 14 -27.53 42.70 -19.05
C GLY A 14 -27.76 41.71 -17.91
N GLY A 15 -28.36 40.53 -18.15
CA GLY A 15 -28.75 39.58 -17.15
C GLY A 15 -27.73 38.45 -16.88
N LEU A 16 -26.62 38.40 -17.59
CA LEU A 16 -25.65 37.27 -17.47
C LEU A 16 -24.34 37.63 -16.71
N ALA A 17 -24.34 38.71 -15.98
CA ALA A 17 -23.20 39.10 -15.17
C ALA A 17 -23.62 39.15 -13.70
N LEU A 18 -22.93 38.39 -12.88
CA LEU A 18 -22.93 38.33 -11.40
C LEU A 18 -23.74 37.17 -10.78
N VAL A 19 -23.26 35.94 -11.04
CA VAL A 19 -23.24 34.96 -9.97
C VAL A 19 -21.76 34.52 -9.74
N CYS A 20 -20.95 35.46 -9.28
CA CYS A 20 -19.75 35.09 -8.52
C CYS A 20 -20.22 34.52 -7.17
N THR A 21 -20.53 33.24 -7.12
CA THR A 21 -20.63 32.53 -5.87
C THR A 21 -19.26 32.57 -5.21
N TRP A 22 -19.11 33.40 -4.23
CA TRP A 22 -17.98 33.37 -3.31
C TRP A 22 -18.05 32.01 -2.63
N ALA A 23 -17.22 31.05 -3.07
CA ALA A 23 -17.00 29.80 -2.37
C ALA A 23 -16.35 30.17 -1.03
N VAL A 24 -17.16 30.27 0.02
CA VAL A 24 -16.66 30.40 1.37
C VAL A 24 -15.85 29.13 1.65
N PRO A 25 -14.55 29.22 1.96
CA PRO A 25 -13.74 28.05 2.25
C PRO A 25 -14.37 27.34 3.45
N GLN A 26 -14.94 26.16 3.24
CA GLN A 26 -15.44 25.33 4.31
C GLN A 26 -14.27 24.94 5.22
N LYS A 27 -14.25 25.48 6.44
CA LYS A 27 -13.29 25.07 7.47
C LYS A 27 -13.56 23.62 7.84
N ARG A 28 -12.77 22.71 7.30
CA ARG A 28 -12.82 21.30 7.69
C ARG A 28 -12.16 21.13 9.06
N THR A 29 -12.75 20.27 9.88
CA THR A 29 -12.22 19.92 11.19
C THR A 29 -12.03 18.43 11.29
N LEU A 30 -10.94 17.99 11.91
CA LEU A 30 -10.68 16.61 12.25
C LEU A 30 -11.10 16.36 13.70
N ILE A 31 -11.89 15.32 13.92
CA ILE A 31 -12.25 14.81 15.25
C ILE A 31 -11.47 13.52 15.47
N VAL A 32 -10.77 13.42 16.59
CA VAL A 32 -10.03 12.21 16.97
C VAL A 32 -10.92 11.38 17.89
N ALA A 33 -11.28 10.17 17.47
CA ALA A 33 -12.13 9.29 18.26
C ALA A 33 -11.49 8.97 19.63
N GLY A 34 -12.27 9.04 20.70
CA GLY A 34 -11.78 8.81 22.07
C GLY A 34 -11.13 10.02 22.74
N HIS A 35 -11.05 11.18 22.07
CA HIS A 35 -10.50 12.41 22.64
C HIS A 35 -11.49 13.57 22.48
N SER A 36 -11.54 14.45 23.50
CA SER A 36 -12.37 15.64 23.44
C SER A 36 -11.60 16.78 22.76
N GLY A 37 -12.11 17.22 21.61
CA GLY A 37 -11.53 18.33 20.87
C GLY A 37 -11.65 18.17 19.35
N TYR A 38 -11.42 19.28 18.65
CA TYR A 38 -11.38 19.30 17.18
C TYR A 38 -10.12 20.03 16.71
N LEU A 39 -9.61 19.63 15.56
CA LEU A 39 -8.40 20.16 14.94
C LEU A 39 -8.76 20.86 13.64
N PRO A 40 -8.30 22.08 13.39
CA PRO A 40 -8.46 22.71 12.09
C PRO A 40 -7.63 21.98 11.04
N VAL A 41 -8.25 21.69 9.90
CA VAL A 41 -7.59 21.10 8.74
C VAL A 41 -7.26 22.21 7.76
N ILE A 42 -6.01 22.27 7.34
CA ILE A 42 -5.49 23.21 6.34
C ILE A 42 -5.40 22.46 5.01
N GLU A 43 -5.97 23.02 3.96
CA GLU A 43 -5.85 22.46 2.61
C GLU A 43 -4.84 23.26 1.80
N MET A 44 -3.82 22.57 1.29
CA MET A 44 -2.82 23.14 0.39
C MET A 44 -2.54 22.16 -0.77
N GLY A 45 -2.65 22.65 -2.02
CA GLY A 45 -2.36 21.84 -3.19
C GLY A 45 -3.20 20.56 -3.33
N GLY A 46 -4.47 20.58 -2.87
CA GLY A 46 -5.37 19.41 -2.89
C GLY A 46 -5.06 18.36 -1.83
N ARG A 47 -4.22 18.69 -0.83
CA ARG A 47 -3.90 17.82 0.31
C ARG A 47 -4.34 18.48 1.61
N SER A 48 -4.79 17.66 2.55
CA SER A 48 -5.20 18.08 3.89
C SER A 48 -4.05 17.93 4.88
N TYR A 49 -3.79 18.97 5.65
CA TYR A 49 -2.73 19.03 6.66
C TYR A 49 -3.34 19.38 8.01
N ILE A 50 -2.72 18.87 9.07
CA ILE A 50 -3.01 19.24 10.45
C ILE A 50 -1.70 19.65 11.13
N GLU A 51 -1.80 20.57 12.08
CA GLU A 51 -0.68 20.95 12.92
C GLU A 51 -0.38 19.83 13.92
N ILE A 52 0.83 19.29 13.92
CA ILE A 52 1.20 18.15 14.76
C ILE A 52 1.20 18.47 16.26
N GLU A 53 1.50 19.71 16.63
CA GLU A 53 1.43 20.17 18.03
C GLU A 53 0.00 20.25 18.52
N ALA A 54 -0.93 20.69 17.66
CA ALA A 54 -2.35 20.69 17.98
C ALA A 54 -2.89 19.26 18.14
N LEU A 55 -2.44 18.33 17.27
CA LEU A 55 -2.77 16.91 17.39
C LEU A 55 -2.26 16.34 18.74
N ALA A 56 -1.00 16.57 19.07
CA ALA A 56 -0.42 16.15 20.35
C ALA A 56 -1.23 16.67 21.54
N ARG A 57 -1.64 17.94 21.49
CA ARG A 57 -2.43 18.59 22.57
C ARG A 57 -3.81 17.98 22.72
N VAL A 58 -4.53 17.74 21.62
CA VAL A 58 -5.89 17.17 21.65
C VAL A 58 -5.85 15.70 22.11
N THR A 59 -4.79 14.97 21.77
CA THR A 59 -4.63 13.57 22.17
C THR A 59 -3.93 13.38 23.51
N ASN A 60 -3.58 14.45 24.24
CA ASN A 60 -2.70 14.42 25.41
C ASN A 60 -1.36 13.69 25.13
N GLY A 61 -0.92 13.73 23.88
CA GLY A 61 0.33 13.16 23.44
C GLY A 61 1.51 14.06 23.75
N SER A 62 2.72 13.49 23.72
CA SER A 62 3.98 14.24 23.82
C SER A 62 4.73 14.23 22.50
N LEU A 63 5.31 15.38 22.16
CA LEU A 63 6.15 15.54 20.97
C LEU A 63 7.61 15.64 21.40
N SER A 64 8.45 14.80 20.81
CA SER A 64 9.92 14.83 21.06
C SER A 64 10.69 14.87 19.75
N PHE A 65 11.87 15.50 19.77
CA PHE A 65 12.74 15.61 18.62
C PHE A 65 14.00 14.79 18.85
N LYS A 66 14.31 13.87 17.92
CA LYS A 66 15.55 13.08 17.93
C LYS A 66 16.31 13.36 16.62
N GLY A 67 17.18 14.35 16.65
CA GLY A 67 17.87 14.82 15.44
C GLY A 67 16.86 15.32 14.39
N PRO A 68 16.88 14.79 13.15
CA PRO A 68 15.94 15.18 12.10
C PRO A 68 14.55 14.52 12.22
N GLN A 69 14.35 13.66 13.22
CA GLN A 69 13.09 12.92 13.42
C GLN A 69 12.24 13.58 14.49
N MET A 70 10.95 13.67 14.21
CA MET A 70 9.90 14.10 15.12
C MET A 70 9.11 12.87 15.57
N VAL A 71 9.02 12.64 16.88
CA VAL A 71 8.33 11.50 17.48
C VAL A 71 7.13 12.00 18.25
N LEU A 72 5.94 11.61 17.82
CA LEU A 72 4.68 11.84 18.53
C LEU A 72 4.35 10.58 19.33
N THR A 73 4.31 10.70 20.66
CA THR A 73 3.87 9.64 21.57
C THR A 73 2.46 9.96 22.02
N LEU A 74 1.50 9.08 21.69
CA LEU A 74 0.11 9.22 22.13
C LEU A 74 -0.10 8.43 23.42
N PRO A 75 -0.74 8.99 24.46
CA PRO A 75 -1.17 8.20 25.60
C PRO A 75 -2.25 7.22 25.13
N SER A 76 -2.14 5.97 25.54
CA SER A 76 -3.16 4.95 25.27
C SER A 76 -4.42 5.32 26.02
N ALA A 77 -5.38 5.94 25.33
CA ALA A 77 -6.63 6.40 25.93
C ALA A 77 -7.40 5.20 26.50
N GLY A 78 -7.42 5.07 27.80
CA GLY A 78 -8.44 4.31 28.52
C GLY A 78 -8.23 2.81 28.70
N LEU A 79 -7.05 2.25 28.42
CA LEU A 79 -6.76 0.82 28.66
C LEU A 79 -5.88 0.55 29.90
N GLU A 80 -5.32 1.58 30.52
CA GLU A 80 -4.38 1.39 31.65
C GLU A 80 -5.05 0.93 32.96
N ALA A 81 -6.34 1.12 33.15
CA ALA A 81 -7.03 0.63 34.34
C ALA A 81 -7.48 -0.84 34.26
N GLN A 82 -7.49 -1.44 33.06
CA GLN A 82 -7.79 -2.86 32.85
C GLN A 82 -6.56 -3.70 32.54
N VAL A 83 -5.42 -3.09 32.15
CA VAL A 83 -4.18 -3.78 31.78
C VAL A 83 -3.37 -4.19 33.01
N ALA A 84 -3.53 -3.54 34.17
CA ALA A 84 -2.81 -3.92 35.41
C ALA A 84 -3.28 -5.26 36.01
N VAL A 85 -4.46 -5.76 35.63
CA VAL A 85 -4.99 -7.07 36.08
C VAL A 85 -4.96 -8.12 34.97
N ALA A 86 -4.91 -7.69 33.68
CA ALA A 86 -4.87 -8.58 32.54
C ALA A 86 -3.45 -8.82 31.96
N ALA A 87 -2.43 -8.09 32.44
CA ALA A 87 -1.04 -8.26 32.00
C ALA A 87 -0.38 -9.56 32.49
N ALA A 88 -1.10 -10.37 33.29
CA ALA A 88 -0.60 -11.66 33.77
C ALA A 88 -0.97 -12.87 32.93
N SER A 89 -1.75 -12.77 31.84
CA SER A 89 -2.17 -13.95 31.08
C SER A 89 -2.75 -13.64 29.70
N GLN A 90 -2.19 -12.72 28.91
CA GLN A 90 -2.39 -12.82 27.47
C GLN A 90 -1.21 -13.60 26.88
N PRO A 91 -1.44 -14.79 26.29
CA PRO A 91 -0.40 -15.40 25.49
C PRO A 91 -0.03 -14.38 24.42
N VAL A 92 1.25 -14.03 24.34
CA VAL A 92 1.80 -13.29 23.19
C VAL A 92 1.25 -14.01 21.97
N ALA A 93 0.44 -13.35 21.17
CA ALA A 93 -0.12 -13.93 19.95
C ALA A 93 1.08 -14.30 19.06
N THR A 94 1.50 -15.55 19.14
CA THR A 94 2.70 -16.08 18.44
C THR A 94 2.45 -16.26 16.94
N GLY A 95 1.23 -15.94 16.48
CA GLY A 95 0.80 -16.07 15.10
C GLY A 95 0.68 -14.75 14.34
N PHE A 96 0.27 -14.87 13.12
CA PHE A 96 -0.05 -13.73 12.26
C PHE A 96 -1.40 -13.11 12.60
N THR A 97 -1.51 -11.80 12.37
CA THR A 97 -2.81 -11.14 12.46
C THR A 97 -3.69 -11.50 11.26
N LYS A 98 -5.01 -11.48 11.47
CA LYS A 98 -5.99 -11.86 10.44
C LYS A 98 -5.90 -10.96 9.21
N GLU A 99 -5.72 -9.68 9.43
CA GLU A 99 -5.59 -8.65 8.38
C GLU A 99 -4.31 -8.88 7.55
N PHE A 100 -3.20 -9.18 8.22
CA PHE A 100 -1.94 -9.51 7.57
C PHE A 100 -2.05 -10.79 6.75
N LEU A 101 -2.63 -11.86 7.30
CA LEU A 101 -2.83 -13.12 6.58
C LEU A 101 -3.64 -12.91 5.30
N LYS A 102 -4.75 -12.17 5.38
CA LYS A 102 -5.58 -11.89 4.20
C LYS A 102 -4.79 -11.16 3.11
N ALA A 103 -4.09 -10.09 3.47
CA ALA A 103 -3.29 -9.32 2.53
C ALA A 103 -2.12 -10.15 1.95
N SER A 104 -1.48 -10.99 2.77
CA SER A 104 -0.36 -11.86 2.37
C SER A 104 -0.81 -12.94 1.39
N ILE A 105 -1.96 -13.56 1.59
CA ILE A 105 -2.53 -14.56 0.67
C ILE A 105 -2.79 -13.92 -0.70
N GLU A 106 -3.32 -12.70 -0.72
CA GLU A 106 -3.54 -11.96 -1.97
C GLU A 106 -2.20 -11.65 -2.67
N GLN A 107 -1.19 -11.20 -1.94
CA GLN A 107 0.15 -10.96 -2.48
C GLN A 107 0.76 -12.24 -3.09
N MET A 108 0.72 -13.34 -2.36
CA MET A 108 1.22 -14.63 -2.86
C MET A 108 0.46 -15.11 -4.11
N SER A 109 -0.84 -14.85 -4.18
CA SER A 109 -1.65 -15.16 -5.36
C SER A 109 -1.19 -14.39 -6.60
N VAL A 110 -0.93 -13.09 -6.46
CA VAL A 110 -0.44 -12.25 -7.56
C VAL A 110 0.96 -12.69 -8.02
N ILE A 111 1.87 -13.00 -7.10
CA ILE A 111 3.21 -13.50 -7.47
C ILE A 111 3.12 -14.84 -8.20
N ARG A 112 2.27 -15.75 -7.75
CA ARG A 112 2.04 -17.04 -8.41
C ARG A 112 1.47 -16.88 -9.82
N GLU A 113 0.51 -15.99 -9.98
CA GLU A 113 -0.07 -15.67 -11.29
C GLU A 113 0.99 -15.08 -12.22
N TRP A 114 1.79 -14.12 -11.74
CA TRP A 114 2.85 -13.50 -12.51
C TRP A 114 3.87 -14.54 -12.97
N ARG A 115 4.38 -15.38 -12.03
CA ARG A 115 5.32 -16.46 -12.38
C ARG A 115 4.73 -17.44 -13.38
N SER A 116 3.49 -17.90 -13.16
CA SER A 116 2.83 -18.87 -14.06
C SER A 116 2.68 -18.31 -15.47
N THR A 117 2.30 -17.05 -15.60
CA THR A 117 2.13 -16.39 -16.89
C THR A 117 3.48 -16.19 -17.58
N LEU A 118 4.52 -15.78 -16.83
CA LEU A 118 5.90 -15.68 -17.35
C LEU A 118 6.39 -17.04 -17.88
N THR A 119 6.23 -18.10 -17.07
CA THR A 119 6.65 -19.45 -17.45
C THR A 119 5.96 -19.92 -18.72
N ASN A 120 4.66 -19.68 -18.84
CA ASN A 120 3.89 -20.04 -20.03
C ASN A 120 4.33 -19.24 -21.27
N ALA A 121 4.62 -17.95 -21.11
CA ALA A 121 5.11 -17.12 -22.21
C ALA A 121 6.48 -17.62 -22.71
N VAL A 122 7.43 -17.88 -21.81
CA VAL A 122 8.75 -18.41 -22.14
C VAL A 122 8.66 -19.78 -22.83
N LYS A 123 7.88 -20.72 -22.29
CA LYS A 123 7.68 -22.06 -22.88
C LYS A 123 7.07 -22.01 -24.28
N LYS A 124 6.28 -21.01 -24.57
CA LYS A 124 5.65 -20.83 -25.90
C LYS A 124 6.46 -19.92 -26.82
N GLY A 125 7.59 -19.38 -26.38
CA GLY A 125 8.42 -18.46 -27.15
C GLY A 125 7.77 -17.09 -27.36
N PHE A 126 6.82 -16.68 -26.50
CA PHE A 126 6.23 -15.35 -26.58
C PHE A 126 7.15 -14.31 -25.95
N PRO A 127 7.29 -13.13 -26.57
CA PRO A 127 8.12 -12.07 -26.02
C PRO A 127 7.49 -11.48 -24.74
N ILE A 128 8.34 -11.18 -23.76
CA ILE A 128 7.95 -10.43 -22.57
C ILE A 128 8.04 -8.94 -22.90
N THR A 129 6.90 -8.27 -22.96
CA THR A 129 6.81 -6.83 -23.28
C THR A 129 6.89 -5.98 -22.02
N GLU A 130 7.22 -4.69 -22.19
CA GLU A 130 7.29 -3.73 -21.10
C GLU A 130 5.94 -3.54 -20.40
N ASP A 131 4.86 -3.37 -21.17
CA ASP A 131 3.51 -3.20 -20.62
C ASP A 131 3.09 -4.40 -19.78
N TRP A 132 3.39 -5.60 -20.27
CA TRP A 132 3.12 -6.83 -19.55
C TRP A 132 3.87 -6.89 -18.21
N ALA A 133 5.20 -6.67 -18.23
CA ALA A 133 6.05 -6.73 -17.04
C ALA A 133 5.66 -5.63 -16.03
N THR A 134 5.39 -4.41 -16.50
CA THR A 134 4.96 -3.29 -15.67
C THR A 134 3.59 -3.53 -15.05
N GLY A 135 2.64 -4.12 -15.79
CA GLY A 135 1.31 -4.44 -15.29
C GLY A 135 1.35 -5.37 -14.08
N PHE A 136 2.12 -6.47 -14.18
CA PHE A 136 2.29 -7.41 -13.06
C PHE A 136 3.06 -6.79 -11.89
N SER A 137 4.18 -6.13 -12.16
CA SER A 137 5.00 -5.55 -11.09
C SER A 137 4.26 -4.45 -10.31
N SER A 138 3.49 -3.60 -11.00
CA SER A 138 2.67 -2.56 -10.36
C SER A 138 1.58 -3.14 -9.47
N ARG A 139 0.86 -4.17 -9.93
CA ARG A 139 -0.17 -4.85 -9.14
C ARG A 139 0.44 -5.53 -7.90
N ALA A 140 1.54 -6.25 -8.07
CA ALA A 140 2.24 -6.89 -6.96
C ALA A 140 2.79 -5.86 -5.95
N GLN A 141 3.30 -4.71 -6.43
CA GLN A 141 3.77 -3.64 -5.56
C GLN A 141 2.63 -2.99 -4.77
N GLN A 142 1.46 -2.79 -5.39
CA GLN A 142 0.28 -2.26 -4.70
C GLN A 142 -0.17 -3.21 -3.57
N ASN A 143 -0.23 -4.52 -3.84
CA ASN A 143 -0.58 -5.51 -2.84
C ASN A 143 0.45 -5.57 -1.72
N LEU A 144 1.76 -5.51 -2.03
CA LEU A 144 2.81 -5.48 -1.02
C LEU A 144 2.69 -4.28 -0.08
N ARG A 145 2.23 -3.11 -0.58
CA ARG A 145 1.91 -1.96 0.27
C ARG A 145 0.74 -2.26 1.22
N LEU A 146 -0.30 -2.95 0.75
CA LEU A 146 -1.41 -3.36 1.63
C LEU A 146 -0.95 -4.32 2.71
N VAL A 147 -0.08 -5.29 2.37
CA VAL A 147 0.58 -6.17 3.35
C VAL A 147 1.36 -5.37 4.38
N SER A 148 2.13 -4.36 3.95
CA SER A 148 2.93 -3.54 4.87
C SER A 148 2.08 -2.72 5.84
N VAL A 149 0.92 -2.23 5.40
CA VAL A 149 -0.03 -1.52 6.28
C VAL A 149 -0.70 -2.48 7.27
N ALA A 150 -0.94 -3.73 6.87
CA ALA A 150 -1.57 -4.74 7.71
C ALA A 150 -0.60 -5.35 8.75
N ALA A 151 0.73 -5.22 8.56
CA ALA A 151 1.74 -5.82 9.42
C ALA A 151 1.83 -5.09 10.78
N SER A 152 1.22 -5.67 11.81
CA SER A 152 1.13 -5.08 13.16
C SER A 152 1.91 -5.85 14.23
N SER A 153 2.03 -7.18 14.10
CA SER A 153 2.80 -8.03 15.03
C SER A 153 4.27 -8.17 14.60
N GLU A 154 5.11 -8.74 15.47
CA GLU A 154 6.50 -9.07 15.13
C GLU A 154 6.57 -10.16 14.06
N SER A 155 5.71 -11.17 14.16
CA SER A 155 5.60 -12.23 13.16
C SER A 155 5.19 -11.67 11.80
N ASP A 156 4.24 -10.71 11.76
CA ASP A 156 3.83 -10.04 10.53
C ASP A 156 4.99 -9.29 9.88
N ARG A 157 5.76 -8.52 10.68
CA ARG A 157 6.90 -7.75 10.18
C ARG A 157 8.00 -8.65 9.62
N SER A 158 8.27 -9.75 10.28
CA SER A 158 9.24 -10.74 9.82
C SER A 158 8.82 -11.41 8.52
N ALA A 159 7.55 -11.82 8.41
CA ALA A 159 7.01 -12.40 7.17
C ALA A 159 6.90 -11.36 6.03
N LEU A 160 6.64 -10.08 6.33
CA LEU A 160 6.67 -9.00 5.34
C LEU A 160 8.04 -8.87 4.67
N GLN A 161 9.15 -9.10 5.42
CA GLN A 161 10.49 -9.09 4.83
C GLN A 161 10.65 -10.23 3.80
N LEU A 162 10.13 -11.42 4.09
CA LEU A 162 10.17 -12.55 3.16
C LEU A 162 9.28 -12.30 1.92
N LEU A 163 8.07 -11.77 2.09
CA LEU A 163 7.20 -11.37 0.98
C LEU A 163 7.83 -10.30 0.10
N THR A 164 8.60 -9.39 0.70
CA THR A 164 9.36 -8.38 -0.04
C THR A 164 10.50 -9.01 -0.85
N LYS A 165 11.21 -9.99 -0.29
CA LYS A 165 12.25 -10.74 -1.02
C LYS A 165 11.65 -11.53 -2.18
N GLU A 166 10.51 -12.20 -1.98
CA GLU A 166 9.80 -12.93 -3.03
C GLU A 166 9.39 -12.01 -4.18
N PHE A 167 8.80 -10.85 -3.87
CA PHE A 167 8.47 -9.83 -4.87
C PHE A 167 9.71 -9.38 -5.66
N ASN A 168 10.82 -9.09 -4.97
CA ASN A 168 12.06 -8.65 -5.62
C ASN A 168 12.66 -9.75 -6.51
N ASN A 169 12.62 -11.01 -6.09
CA ASN A 169 13.07 -12.15 -6.87
C ASN A 169 12.20 -12.30 -8.13
N MET A 170 10.88 -12.21 -8.01
CA MET A 170 9.98 -12.29 -9.15
C MET A 170 10.17 -11.13 -10.13
N LYS A 171 10.37 -9.92 -9.60
CA LYS A 171 10.68 -8.74 -10.42
C LYS A 171 11.99 -8.94 -11.18
N ALA A 172 13.06 -9.39 -10.52
CA ALA A 172 14.36 -9.64 -11.15
C ALA A 172 14.26 -10.71 -12.23
N LEU A 173 13.49 -11.77 -12.01
CA LEU A 173 13.22 -12.79 -13.01
C LEU A 173 12.53 -12.21 -14.25
N SER A 174 11.47 -11.44 -14.05
CA SER A 174 10.72 -10.79 -15.13
C SER A 174 11.56 -9.78 -15.90
N ASP A 175 12.33 -8.94 -15.20
CA ASP A 175 13.21 -7.92 -15.81
C ASP A 175 14.28 -8.57 -16.71
N ARG A 176 14.83 -9.74 -16.34
CA ARG A 176 15.79 -10.48 -17.14
C ARG A 176 15.20 -10.89 -18.51
N PHE A 177 13.96 -11.38 -18.54
CA PHE A 177 13.31 -11.75 -19.80
C PHE A 177 12.85 -10.52 -20.60
N LEU A 178 12.47 -9.44 -19.93
CA LEU A 178 12.20 -8.17 -20.59
C LEU A 178 13.46 -7.61 -21.27
N GLU A 179 14.61 -7.67 -20.61
CA GLU A 179 15.88 -7.23 -21.19
C GLU A 179 16.32 -8.10 -22.35
N ALA A 180 16.14 -9.43 -22.27
CA ALA A 180 16.38 -10.33 -23.38
C ALA A 180 15.51 -9.97 -24.61
N ASN A 181 14.25 -9.59 -24.41
CA ASN A 181 13.38 -9.12 -25.48
C ASN A 181 13.86 -7.78 -26.07
N ARG A 182 14.25 -6.82 -25.24
CA ARG A 182 14.78 -5.51 -25.68
C ARG A 182 16.08 -5.65 -26.50
N SER A 183 16.99 -6.49 -26.04
CA SER A 183 18.28 -6.77 -26.71
C SER A 183 18.15 -7.76 -27.87
N ARG A 184 16.95 -8.26 -28.17
CA ARG A 184 16.70 -9.31 -29.19
C ARG A 184 17.53 -10.56 -28.96
N THR A 185 17.86 -10.88 -27.72
CA THR A 185 18.57 -12.08 -27.34
C THR A 185 17.62 -13.27 -27.41
N TYR A 186 18.04 -14.34 -28.06
CA TYR A 186 17.24 -15.58 -28.11
C TYR A 186 17.09 -16.19 -26.70
N VAL A 187 15.86 -16.48 -26.33
CA VAL A 187 15.50 -17.18 -25.09
C VAL A 187 15.00 -18.58 -25.46
N PRO A 188 15.66 -19.65 -25.03
CA PRO A 188 15.17 -21.01 -25.28
C PRO A 188 13.92 -21.28 -24.48
N THR A 189 13.02 -22.10 -25.01
CA THR A 189 11.74 -22.45 -24.39
C THR A 189 11.86 -23.19 -23.05
N ASN A 190 13.02 -23.78 -22.79
CA ASN A 190 13.38 -24.45 -21.52
C ASN A 190 14.23 -23.58 -20.58
N ALA A 191 14.32 -22.28 -20.81
CA ALA A 191 15.20 -21.38 -20.04
C ALA A 191 14.90 -21.35 -18.53
N LEU A 192 13.70 -21.76 -18.12
CA LEU A 192 13.26 -21.80 -16.72
C LEU A 192 13.37 -23.18 -16.07
N ASP A 193 13.64 -24.26 -16.80
CA ASP A 193 13.52 -25.62 -16.27
C ASP A 193 14.45 -25.91 -15.07
N ASN A 194 15.63 -25.28 -15.02
CA ASN A 194 16.57 -25.39 -13.92
C ASN A 194 17.11 -24.01 -13.48
N ASP A 195 16.32 -22.99 -13.66
CA ASP A 195 16.71 -21.63 -13.29
C ASP A 195 16.73 -21.46 -11.77
N PRO A 196 17.86 -21.10 -11.14
CA PRO A 196 17.96 -21.02 -9.68
C PRO A 196 17.08 -19.93 -9.09
N LEU A 197 16.83 -18.84 -9.82
CA LEU A 197 15.95 -17.77 -9.34
C LEU A 197 14.49 -18.19 -9.39
N ASP A 198 14.07 -18.90 -10.46
CA ASP A 198 12.73 -19.47 -10.56
C ASP A 198 12.46 -20.51 -9.48
N GLN A 199 13.44 -21.39 -9.19
CA GLN A 199 13.34 -22.36 -8.09
C GLN A 199 13.26 -21.69 -6.73
N ARG A 200 14.00 -20.60 -6.51
CA ARG A 200 13.92 -19.82 -5.27
C ARG A 200 12.55 -19.20 -5.07
N ILE A 201 11.94 -18.63 -6.10
CA ILE A 201 10.57 -18.09 -6.06
C ILE A 201 9.58 -19.19 -5.69
N LEU A 202 9.69 -20.38 -6.27
CA LEU A 202 8.82 -21.52 -5.92
C LEU A 202 8.98 -21.94 -4.47
N ASN A 203 10.21 -22.11 -4.00
CA ASN A 203 10.48 -22.56 -2.63
C ASN A 203 10.02 -21.52 -1.60
N CYS A 204 10.29 -20.24 -1.87
CA CYS A 204 9.81 -19.14 -1.03
C CYS A 204 8.27 -19.11 -0.97
N GLY A 205 7.59 -19.22 -2.11
CA GLY A 205 6.13 -19.27 -2.15
C GLY A 205 5.55 -20.44 -1.38
N HIS A 206 6.17 -21.62 -1.41
CA HIS A 206 5.77 -22.79 -0.61
C HIS A 206 5.97 -22.55 0.89
N ALA A 207 7.12 -22.01 1.30
CA ALA A 207 7.40 -21.68 2.68
C ALA A 207 6.41 -20.66 3.26
N LEU A 208 6.15 -19.56 2.51
CA LEU A 208 5.18 -18.55 2.90
C LEU A 208 3.75 -19.12 3.01
N ALA A 209 3.36 -20.00 2.08
CA ALA A 209 2.05 -20.66 2.15
C ALA A 209 1.94 -21.58 3.36
N ALA A 210 2.99 -22.32 3.69
CA ALA A 210 3.05 -23.16 4.89
C ALA A 210 2.97 -22.35 6.20
N MET A 211 3.68 -21.21 6.26
CA MET A 211 3.57 -20.27 7.39
C MET A 211 2.14 -19.74 7.56
N ALA A 212 1.51 -19.33 6.47
CA ALA A 212 0.13 -18.84 6.50
C ALA A 212 -0.87 -19.92 6.94
N ALA A 213 -0.70 -21.16 6.46
CA ALA A 213 -1.56 -22.28 6.81
C ALA A 213 -1.44 -22.69 8.29
N ASN A 214 -0.23 -22.64 8.83
CA ASN A 214 0.06 -23.00 10.23
C ASN A 214 -0.10 -21.84 11.20
N ASN A 215 -0.37 -20.63 10.68
CA ASN A 215 -0.40 -19.39 11.44
C ASN A 215 0.86 -19.19 12.31
N GLN A 216 2.02 -19.52 11.77
CA GLN A 216 3.29 -19.46 12.49
C GLN A 216 4.41 -18.98 11.56
N PHE A 217 5.21 -18.02 12.05
CA PHE A 217 6.41 -17.56 11.34
C PHE A 217 7.55 -18.59 11.56
N VAL A 218 8.14 -19.05 10.44
CA VAL A 218 9.34 -19.90 10.42
C VAL A 218 10.20 -19.49 9.23
N ASP A 219 11.36 -18.88 9.46
CA ASP A 219 12.31 -18.61 8.37
C ASP A 219 13.22 -19.82 8.17
N ASP A 220 12.95 -20.59 7.13
CA ASP A 220 13.73 -21.78 6.73
C ASP A 220 14.78 -21.47 5.64
N ALA A 221 15.07 -20.19 5.41
CA ALA A 221 15.99 -19.68 4.40
C ALA A 221 15.53 -19.91 2.94
N SER A 222 14.33 -20.43 2.69
CA SER A 222 13.82 -20.68 1.33
C SER A 222 13.67 -19.41 0.47
N CYS A 223 13.57 -18.24 1.11
CA CYS A 223 13.45 -16.94 0.44
C CYS A 223 14.80 -16.20 0.24
N HIS A 224 15.93 -16.79 0.63
CA HIS A 224 17.27 -16.15 0.65
C HIS A 224 18.11 -16.52 -0.56
#